data_47fcc6b3e724ec22e1b27d4cb9e4f4b3
#
_entry.id   47fcc6b3e724ec22e1b27d4cb9e4f4b3
#
_cell.length_a   1.000
_cell.length_b   1.000
_cell.length_c   1.000
_cell.angle_alpha   90.00
_cell.angle_beta   90.00
_cell.angle_gamma   90.00
#
_symmetry.space_group_name_H-M   'P 1'
#
loop_
_entity.id
_entity.type
_entity.pdbx_description
1 polymer ?
#
loop_
_entity_poly.entity_id
_entity_poly.type
_entity_poly.pdbx_seq_one_letter_code
_entity_poly.pdbx_strand_id
1 'polypeptide(L)'
;MSKKSKTITILTTLIASVFIFLIGWHKDYQDVAREVYQIYLDGEKIGLIDNQEELYALINQEQSSIKETYNVDQVYPPNGFSIAKYITYDDDITTVDDIYNKIKDSKDFTIKGYTITVMSAGTDTEDAKTLFRINVLDKQVFEDAINKVIKSFISEEEYNNYINNKQAEIEGTGQKILNIYFKENISIKETYISTEEKIYTDVDELSKFLLFGENAKYEEYTVKPGDTIASIADANELNVSEFLVANSQYKNENDLLGEGDEVIISLINPQLTLVYDVYKVEDVTIKYETETTYDYDIINMIIIKKGVI
;
A
#
# COMPACT_ATOMS: atom_id res chain seq x y z
N MET A 1 12.07 86.20 39.49
CA MET A 1 12.02 85.62 38.17
C MET A 1 11.77 86.70 37.14
N SER A 2 12.65 86.86 36.17
CA SER A 2 12.47 87.85 35.10
C SER A 2 11.26 87.55 34.23
N LYS A 3 10.66 88.58 33.59
CA LYS A 3 9.52 88.36 32.64
C LYS A 3 9.87 87.29 31.56
N LYS A 4 11.11 87.30 31.08
CA LYS A 4 11.64 86.33 30.12
C LYS A 4 11.65 84.89 30.68
N SER A 5 11.98 84.70 31.94
CA SER A 5 11.99 83.39 32.57
C SER A 5 10.56 82.79 32.69
N LYS A 6 9.59 83.61 33.02
CA LYS A 6 8.17 83.21 33.13
C LYS A 6 7.59 82.79 31.74
N THR A 7 7.94 83.59 30.70
CA THR A 7 7.50 83.25 29.35
C THR A 7 8.10 81.95 28.82
N ILE A 8 9.37 81.68 29.09
CA ILE A 8 10.03 80.40 28.70
C ILE A 8 9.39 79.20 29.43
N THR A 9 9.12 79.36 30.74
CA THR A 9 8.50 78.29 31.54
C THR A 9 7.10 77.97 31.04
N ILE A 10 6.27 79.00 30.67
CA ILE A 10 4.94 78.81 30.12
C ILE A 10 5.01 78.14 28.74
N LEU A 11 5.98 78.50 27.90
CA LEU A 11 6.13 77.91 26.59
C LEU A 11 6.58 76.44 26.64
N THR A 12 7.51 76.12 27.56
CA THR A 12 7.97 74.70 27.72
C THR A 12 6.91 73.83 28.36
N THR A 13 6.07 74.31 29.28
CA THR A 13 4.94 73.59 29.82
C THR A 13 3.86 73.37 28.75
N LEU A 14 3.62 74.33 27.90
CA LEU A 14 2.61 74.21 26.78
C LEU A 14 3.08 73.21 25.71
N ILE A 15 4.35 73.25 25.35
CA ILE A 15 4.95 72.25 24.43
C ILE A 15 4.91 70.84 25.08
N ALA A 16 5.28 70.71 26.36
CA ALA A 16 5.21 69.42 27.04
C ALA A 16 3.79 68.88 27.15
N SER A 17 2.75 69.73 27.40
CA SER A 17 1.37 69.28 27.45
C SER A 17 0.83 68.90 26.10
N VAL A 18 1.23 69.59 24.99
CA VAL A 18 0.90 69.20 23.63
C VAL A 18 1.56 67.87 23.27
N PHE A 19 2.81 67.65 23.71
CA PHE A 19 3.50 66.37 23.46
C PHE A 19 2.82 65.21 24.23
N ILE A 20 2.44 65.43 25.48
CA ILE A 20 1.71 64.42 26.27
C ILE A 20 0.33 64.17 25.66
N PHE A 21 -0.34 65.21 25.19
CA PHE A 21 -1.63 65.04 24.51
C PHE A 21 -1.48 64.28 23.17
N LEU A 22 -0.44 64.55 22.37
CA LEU A 22 -0.17 63.83 21.13
C LEU A 22 0.24 62.38 21.38
N ILE A 23 1.01 62.11 22.47
CA ILE A 23 1.34 60.74 22.87
C ILE A 23 0.10 60.01 23.38
N GLY A 24 -0.75 60.70 24.17
CA GLY A 24 -2.06 60.15 24.58
C GLY A 24 -3.00 59.89 23.44
N TRP A 25 -3.09 60.86 22.48
CA TRP A 25 -3.91 60.67 21.29
C TRP A 25 -3.45 59.53 20.38
N HIS A 26 -2.12 59.28 20.30
CA HIS A 26 -1.58 58.16 19.55
C HIS A 26 -1.80 56.82 20.28
N LYS A 27 -2.17 56.81 21.55
CA LYS A 27 -2.49 55.63 22.35
C LYS A 27 -3.99 55.25 22.35
N ASP A 28 -4.85 56.18 21.92
CA ASP A 28 -6.28 55.88 21.68
C ASP A 28 -6.55 55.30 20.29
N TYR A 29 -5.69 54.38 19.83
CA TYR A 29 -6.18 53.31 18.97
C TYR A 29 -7.01 52.45 19.94
N GLN A 30 -8.32 52.61 19.86
CA GLN A 30 -9.23 51.69 20.56
C GLN A 30 -8.95 50.31 20.02
N ASP A 31 -8.26 49.50 20.78
CA ASP A 31 -8.22 48.08 20.53
C ASP A 31 -9.69 47.59 20.53
N VAL A 32 -10.27 47.49 19.38
CA VAL A 32 -11.65 46.99 19.21
C VAL A 32 -11.56 45.49 19.36
N ALA A 33 -12.19 44.99 20.44
CA ALA A 33 -12.31 43.57 20.65
C ALA A 33 -12.94 42.92 19.40
N ARG A 34 -12.25 41.97 18.83
CA ARG A 34 -12.74 41.24 17.67
C ARG A 34 -12.98 39.77 17.98
N GLU A 35 -13.97 39.21 17.32
CA GLU A 35 -14.26 37.80 17.40
C GLU A 35 -13.33 37.04 16.45
N VAL A 36 -12.69 36.00 16.97
CA VAL A 36 -11.76 35.14 16.26
C VAL A 36 -11.99 33.69 16.69
N TYR A 37 -11.35 32.77 16.00
CA TYR A 37 -11.48 31.35 16.27
C TYR A 37 -10.11 30.76 16.63
N GLN A 38 -10.00 30.29 17.88
CA GLN A 38 -8.82 29.57 18.36
C GLN A 38 -8.88 28.14 17.86
N ILE A 39 -7.87 27.71 17.12
CA ILE A 39 -7.75 26.37 16.61
C ILE A 39 -6.83 25.55 17.51
N TYR A 40 -7.30 24.37 17.85
CA TYR A 40 -6.55 23.37 18.62
C TYR A 40 -6.35 22.12 17.76
N LEU A 41 -5.21 21.47 17.93
CA LEU A 41 -4.91 20.16 17.37
C LEU A 41 -4.37 19.29 18.51
N ASP A 42 -5.03 18.17 18.80
CA ASP A 42 -4.76 17.29 19.94
C ASP A 42 -4.68 18.02 21.29
N GLY A 43 -5.45 19.10 21.43
CA GLY A 43 -5.51 19.93 22.63
C GLY A 43 -4.45 21.04 22.70
N GLU A 44 -3.52 21.09 21.73
CA GLU A 44 -2.55 22.15 21.61
C GLU A 44 -3.07 23.29 20.73
N LYS A 45 -2.79 24.53 21.11
CA LYS A 45 -3.14 25.71 20.32
C LYS A 45 -2.21 25.81 19.11
N ILE A 46 -2.78 25.85 17.91
CA ILE A 46 -1.99 25.95 16.66
C ILE A 46 -2.12 27.31 15.97
N GLY A 47 -3.07 28.15 16.37
CA GLY A 47 -3.22 29.51 15.91
C GLY A 47 -4.61 30.08 16.10
N LEU A 48 -4.75 31.38 15.77
CA LEU A 48 -6.01 32.12 15.74
C LEU A 48 -6.34 32.46 14.28
N ILE A 49 -7.58 32.27 13.87
CA ILE A 49 -8.09 32.72 12.56
C ILE A 49 -9.31 33.60 12.73
N ASP A 50 -9.58 34.43 11.76
CA ASP A 50 -10.75 35.30 11.73
C ASP A 50 -11.95 34.68 11.01
N ASN A 51 -11.73 33.64 10.22
CA ASN A 51 -12.77 32.99 9.40
C ASN A 51 -12.72 31.46 9.48
N GLN A 52 -13.57 30.87 10.31
CA GLN A 52 -13.68 29.40 10.40
C GLN A 52 -14.31 28.75 9.17
N GLU A 53 -15.20 29.48 8.46
CA GLU A 53 -15.89 28.95 7.28
C GLU A 53 -14.92 28.73 6.13
N GLU A 54 -13.90 29.58 6.02
CA GLU A 54 -12.84 29.41 5.04
C GLU A 54 -11.99 28.17 5.33
N LEU A 55 -11.67 27.89 6.60
CA LEU A 55 -11.00 26.64 6.98
C LEU A 55 -11.85 25.41 6.65
N TYR A 56 -13.14 25.45 6.97
CA TYR A 56 -14.05 24.35 6.59
C TYR A 56 -14.17 24.20 5.07
N ALA A 57 -14.13 25.29 4.32
CA ALA A 57 -14.16 25.23 2.85
C ALA A 57 -12.94 24.51 2.28
N LEU A 58 -11.73 24.80 2.79
CA LEU A 58 -10.50 24.08 2.40
C LEU A 58 -10.57 22.58 2.74
N ILE A 59 -11.02 22.25 3.94
CA ILE A 59 -11.19 20.84 4.37
C ILE A 59 -12.21 20.13 3.47
N ASN A 60 -13.35 20.75 3.18
CA ASN A 60 -14.39 20.18 2.32
C ASN A 60 -13.92 20.03 0.86
N GLN A 61 -13.12 20.95 0.37
CA GLN A 61 -12.53 20.87 -0.97
C GLN A 61 -11.58 19.67 -1.08
N GLU A 62 -10.70 19.48 -0.09
CA GLU A 62 -9.81 18.31 -0.05
C GLU A 62 -10.60 17.00 0.04
N GLN A 63 -11.60 16.93 0.92
CA GLN A 63 -12.48 15.76 1.00
C GLN A 63 -13.15 15.45 -0.33
N SER A 64 -13.58 16.46 -1.07
CA SER A 64 -14.23 16.29 -2.39
C SER A 64 -13.24 15.75 -3.42
N SER A 65 -12.02 16.27 -3.44
CA SER A 65 -10.94 15.80 -4.32
C SER A 65 -10.59 14.33 -4.04
N ILE A 66 -10.46 13.96 -2.78
CA ILE A 66 -10.17 12.58 -2.37
C ILE A 66 -11.34 11.65 -2.75
N LYS A 67 -12.60 12.08 -2.55
CA LYS A 67 -13.79 11.31 -2.98
C LYS A 67 -13.78 11.00 -4.48
N GLU A 68 -13.44 11.99 -5.30
CA GLU A 68 -13.34 11.80 -6.74
C GLU A 68 -12.18 10.86 -7.11
N THR A 69 -11.02 11.04 -6.48
CA THR A 69 -9.80 10.24 -6.75
C THR A 69 -10.03 8.76 -6.47
N TYR A 70 -10.64 8.45 -5.34
CA TYR A 70 -10.83 7.06 -4.88
C TYR A 70 -12.23 6.51 -5.16
N ASN A 71 -13.13 7.31 -5.71
CA ASN A 71 -14.53 6.97 -5.96
C ASN A 71 -15.23 6.41 -4.70
N VAL A 72 -15.11 7.14 -3.58
CA VAL A 72 -15.67 6.76 -2.28
C VAL A 72 -16.74 7.76 -1.82
N ASP A 73 -17.74 7.28 -1.10
CA ASP A 73 -18.82 8.14 -0.60
C ASP A 73 -18.39 9.02 0.59
N GLN A 74 -17.42 8.55 1.37
CA GLN A 74 -17.04 9.20 2.61
C GLN A 74 -15.53 9.30 2.80
N VAL A 75 -15.07 10.50 3.12
CA VAL A 75 -13.69 10.82 3.53
C VAL A 75 -13.76 11.43 4.92
N TYR A 76 -12.88 11.03 5.79
CA TYR A 76 -12.79 11.51 7.15
C TYR A 76 -11.66 12.53 7.24
N PRO A 77 -11.95 13.77 7.69
CA PRO A 77 -10.92 14.78 7.87
C PRO A 77 -9.99 14.39 9.03
N PRO A 78 -8.83 15.03 9.14
CA PRO A 78 -7.93 14.86 10.27
C PRO A 78 -8.69 14.97 11.59
N ASN A 79 -8.52 13.99 12.47
CA ASN A 79 -9.16 14.01 13.78
C ASN A 79 -8.33 14.78 14.81
N GLY A 80 -8.97 15.17 15.93
CA GLY A 80 -8.28 15.86 17.03
C GLY A 80 -8.19 17.36 16.87
N PHE A 81 -8.64 17.96 15.74
CA PHE A 81 -8.76 19.39 15.67
C PHE A 81 -10.11 19.88 16.25
N SER A 82 -10.09 21.01 16.91
CA SER A 82 -11.30 21.67 17.41
C SER A 82 -11.16 23.19 17.30
N ILE A 83 -12.32 23.83 17.18
CA ILE A 83 -12.44 25.28 17.00
C ILE A 83 -13.18 25.83 18.21
N ALA A 84 -12.62 26.86 18.85
CA ALA A 84 -13.29 27.58 19.89
C ALA A 84 -13.38 29.05 19.56
N LYS A 85 -14.59 29.63 19.67
CA LYS A 85 -14.79 31.05 19.52
C LYS A 85 -14.07 31.80 20.65
N TYR A 86 -13.34 32.84 20.30
CA TYR A 86 -12.52 33.62 21.20
C TYR A 86 -12.66 35.11 20.88
N ILE A 87 -12.57 35.93 21.91
CA ILE A 87 -12.57 37.39 21.76
C ILE A 87 -11.19 37.89 22.14
N THR A 88 -10.53 38.61 21.25
CA THR A 88 -9.17 39.13 21.45
C THR A 88 -9.03 40.59 21.07
N TYR A 89 -8.06 41.23 21.64
CA TYR A 89 -7.52 42.52 21.22
C TYR A 89 -6.21 42.36 20.46
N ASP A 90 -5.73 41.13 20.32
CA ASP A 90 -4.48 40.78 19.67
C ASP A 90 -4.65 40.86 18.13
N ASP A 91 -3.68 41.46 17.47
CA ASP A 91 -3.61 41.56 16.02
C ASP A 91 -2.85 40.41 15.38
N ASP A 92 -2.25 39.52 16.16
CA ASP A 92 -1.46 38.40 15.70
C ASP A 92 -2.37 37.21 15.30
N ILE A 93 -2.95 37.33 14.08
CA ILE A 93 -3.81 36.30 13.48
C ILE A 93 -3.02 35.49 12.48
N THR A 94 -3.15 34.18 12.60
CA THR A 94 -2.60 33.22 11.65
C THR A 94 -3.48 33.17 10.39
N THR A 95 -2.87 32.99 9.23
CA THR A 95 -3.67 32.79 8.00
C THR A 95 -4.40 31.43 8.05
N VAL A 96 -5.55 31.36 7.41
CA VAL A 96 -6.32 30.11 7.32
C VAL A 96 -5.52 29.02 6.61
N ASP A 97 -4.77 29.40 5.55
CA ASP A 97 -3.89 28.48 4.82
C ASP A 97 -2.79 27.89 5.73
N ASP A 98 -2.15 28.72 6.58
CA ASP A 98 -1.13 28.23 7.52
C ASP A 98 -1.71 27.25 8.54
N ILE A 99 -2.91 27.50 9.02
CA ILE A 99 -3.62 26.58 9.93
C ILE A 99 -3.98 25.30 9.22
N TYR A 100 -4.54 25.38 8.00
CA TYR A 100 -4.88 24.22 7.20
C TYR A 100 -3.65 23.34 6.92
N ASN A 101 -2.54 23.95 6.51
CA ASN A 101 -1.28 23.23 6.29
C ASN A 101 -0.77 22.56 7.57
N LYS A 102 -0.80 23.24 8.72
CA LYS A 102 -0.43 22.63 10.01
C LYS A 102 -1.28 21.41 10.36
N ILE A 103 -2.60 21.46 10.08
CA ILE A 103 -3.49 20.32 10.29
C ILE A 103 -3.09 19.17 9.35
N LYS A 104 -2.92 19.46 8.07
CA LYS A 104 -2.56 18.49 7.03
C LYS A 104 -1.19 17.85 7.25
N ASP A 105 -0.18 18.65 7.65
CA ASP A 105 1.17 18.16 7.94
C ASP A 105 1.24 17.27 9.21
N SER A 106 0.28 17.44 10.11
CA SER A 106 0.25 16.70 11.37
C SER A 106 -0.60 15.44 11.30
N LYS A 107 -1.64 15.43 10.47
CA LYS A 107 -2.61 14.33 10.39
C LYS A 107 -3.23 14.24 9.01
N ASP A 108 -3.34 13.01 8.54
CA ASP A 108 -3.86 12.70 7.23
C ASP A 108 -5.40 12.69 7.19
N PHE A 109 -5.93 12.94 6.02
CA PHE A 109 -7.29 12.50 5.69
C PHE A 109 -7.31 10.98 5.59
N THR A 110 -8.42 10.39 5.98
CA THR A 110 -8.55 8.93 5.94
C THR A 110 -9.81 8.50 5.22
N ILE A 111 -9.75 7.32 4.62
CA ILE A 111 -10.88 6.64 4.00
C ILE A 111 -11.01 5.24 4.58
N LYS A 112 -12.23 4.73 4.63
CA LYS A 112 -12.49 3.39 5.13
C LYS A 112 -12.09 2.35 4.09
N GLY A 113 -11.35 1.34 4.50
CA GLY A 113 -10.88 0.26 3.64
C GLY A 113 -10.30 -0.89 4.45
N TYR A 114 -9.39 -1.65 3.86
CA TYR A 114 -8.76 -2.81 4.49
C TYR A 114 -7.24 -2.70 4.44
N THR A 115 -6.61 -2.91 5.59
CA THR A 115 -5.16 -3.09 5.66
C THR A 115 -4.86 -4.58 5.80
N ILE A 116 -4.11 -5.10 4.84
CA ILE A 116 -3.58 -6.45 4.83
C ILE A 116 -2.17 -6.38 5.42
N THR A 117 -1.95 -7.07 6.53
CA THR A 117 -0.64 -7.17 7.16
C THR A 117 -0.06 -8.54 6.86
N VAL A 118 1.09 -8.56 6.20
CA VAL A 118 1.86 -9.78 5.92
C VAL A 118 2.97 -9.89 6.94
N MET A 119 3.04 -11.02 7.61
CA MET A 119 4.02 -11.31 8.67
C MET A 119 4.80 -12.57 8.34
N SER A 120 6.06 -12.61 8.72
CA SER A 120 6.85 -13.86 8.64
C SER A 120 6.17 -14.99 9.42
N ALA A 121 6.38 -16.22 9.00
CA ALA A 121 6.11 -17.36 9.87
C ALA A 121 6.97 -17.22 11.12
N GLY A 122 6.36 -17.23 12.31
CA GLY A 122 7.11 -17.33 13.56
C GLY A 122 7.81 -18.67 13.65
N THR A 123 8.87 -18.74 14.44
CA THR A 123 9.55 -19.98 14.81
C THR A 123 9.46 -20.18 16.32
N ASP A 124 9.88 -21.34 16.82
CA ASP A 124 9.92 -21.60 18.28
C ASP A 124 10.83 -20.62 19.04
N THR A 125 11.70 -19.89 18.32
CA THR A 125 12.70 -19.00 18.91
C THR A 125 12.54 -17.53 18.50
N GLU A 126 11.72 -17.22 17.48
CA GLU A 126 11.48 -15.86 16.99
C GLU A 126 10.00 -15.61 16.77
N ASP A 127 9.52 -14.46 17.28
CA ASP A 127 8.16 -13.99 17.04
C ASP A 127 7.97 -13.59 15.56
N ALA A 128 6.73 -13.72 15.06
CA ALA A 128 6.36 -13.27 13.74
C ALA A 128 6.59 -11.75 13.59
N LYS A 129 7.30 -11.33 12.53
CA LYS A 129 7.59 -9.93 12.22
C LYS A 129 6.76 -9.48 11.03
N THR A 130 6.25 -8.24 11.08
CA THR A 130 5.61 -7.63 9.92
C THR A 130 6.64 -7.45 8.80
N LEU A 131 6.36 -8.02 7.64
CA LEU A 131 7.17 -7.88 6.43
C LEU A 131 6.76 -6.62 5.67
N PHE A 132 5.47 -6.50 5.37
CA PHE A 132 4.90 -5.32 4.71
C PHE A 132 3.39 -5.21 4.97
N ARG A 133 2.81 -4.09 4.56
CA ARG A 133 1.37 -3.84 4.58
C ARG A 133 0.89 -3.44 3.20
N ILE A 134 -0.34 -3.82 2.89
CA ILE A 134 -1.05 -3.46 1.67
C ILE A 134 -2.37 -2.82 2.09
N ASN A 135 -2.70 -1.67 1.52
CA ASN A 135 -3.99 -1.04 1.73
C ASN A 135 -4.83 -1.18 0.46
N VAL A 136 -6.10 -1.58 0.62
CA VAL A 136 -7.10 -1.66 -0.46
C VAL A 136 -8.42 -1.06 0.03
N LEU A 137 -9.23 -0.55 -0.90
CA LEU A 137 -10.57 -0.08 -0.55
C LEU A 137 -11.56 -1.23 -0.42
N ASP A 138 -11.42 -2.24 -1.27
CA ASP A 138 -12.22 -3.47 -1.24
C ASP A 138 -11.26 -4.67 -1.09
N LYS A 139 -11.57 -5.53 -0.11
CA LYS A 139 -10.80 -6.77 0.09
C LYS A 139 -10.80 -7.69 -1.15
N GLN A 140 -11.83 -7.57 -2.02
CA GLN A 140 -11.92 -8.35 -3.25
C GLN A 140 -10.73 -8.08 -4.19
N VAL A 141 -10.22 -6.84 -4.22
CA VAL A 141 -9.01 -6.49 -5.00
C VAL A 141 -7.81 -7.33 -4.55
N PHE A 142 -7.66 -7.54 -3.24
CA PHE A 142 -6.59 -8.39 -2.71
C PHE A 142 -6.85 -9.88 -3.01
N GLU A 143 -8.07 -10.36 -2.80
CA GLU A 143 -8.45 -11.75 -3.06
C GLU A 143 -8.23 -12.12 -4.54
N ASP A 144 -8.62 -11.24 -5.47
CA ASP A 144 -8.43 -11.45 -6.91
C ASP A 144 -6.95 -11.37 -7.31
N ALA A 145 -6.18 -10.47 -6.72
CA ALA A 145 -4.74 -10.39 -6.95
C ALA A 145 -4.03 -11.66 -6.46
N ILE A 146 -4.40 -12.20 -5.30
CA ILE A 146 -3.90 -13.48 -4.79
C ILE A 146 -4.24 -14.63 -5.73
N ASN A 147 -5.46 -14.68 -6.27
CA ASN A 147 -5.86 -15.69 -7.23
C ASN A 147 -5.01 -15.63 -8.52
N LYS A 148 -4.70 -14.41 -9.01
CA LYS A 148 -3.77 -14.24 -10.14
C LYS A 148 -2.36 -14.73 -9.81
N VAL A 149 -1.84 -14.41 -8.62
CA VAL A 149 -0.53 -14.88 -8.17
C VAL A 149 -0.50 -16.41 -8.10
N ILE A 150 -1.53 -17.06 -7.54
CA ILE A 150 -1.61 -18.53 -7.49
C ILE A 150 -1.57 -19.12 -8.90
N LYS A 151 -2.34 -18.57 -9.83
CA LYS A 151 -2.38 -19.02 -11.22
C LYS A 151 -1.08 -18.79 -12.01
N SER A 152 -0.16 -17.96 -11.48
CA SER A 152 1.19 -17.84 -12.05
C SER A 152 2.10 -19.04 -11.71
N PHE A 153 1.73 -19.84 -10.70
CA PHE A 153 2.51 -21.01 -10.25
C PHE A 153 1.80 -22.35 -10.51
N ILE A 154 0.48 -22.33 -10.56
CA ILE A 154 -0.36 -23.52 -10.76
C ILE A 154 -1.22 -23.26 -12.00
N SER A 155 -1.33 -24.22 -12.91
CA SER A 155 -2.16 -24.04 -14.10
C SER A 155 -3.59 -23.68 -13.72
N GLU A 156 -4.24 -22.85 -14.53
CA GLU A 156 -5.61 -22.40 -14.25
C GLU A 156 -6.59 -23.58 -14.17
N GLU A 157 -6.37 -24.61 -14.97
CA GLU A 157 -7.19 -25.82 -14.96
C GLU A 157 -7.04 -26.59 -13.64
N GLU A 158 -5.81 -26.85 -13.19
CA GLU A 158 -5.54 -27.55 -11.93
C GLU A 158 -6.08 -26.77 -10.74
N TYR A 159 -5.86 -25.45 -10.71
CA TYR A 159 -6.38 -24.58 -9.65
C TYR A 159 -7.91 -24.58 -9.62
N ASN A 160 -8.57 -24.41 -10.77
CA ASN A 160 -10.03 -24.44 -10.86
C ASN A 160 -10.62 -25.81 -10.47
N ASN A 161 -9.96 -26.92 -10.84
CA ASN A 161 -10.35 -28.25 -10.43
C ASN A 161 -10.21 -28.44 -8.91
N TYR A 162 -9.15 -27.89 -8.31
CA TYR A 162 -8.92 -27.93 -6.85
C TYR A 162 -10.01 -27.16 -6.10
N ILE A 163 -10.24 -25.88 -6.40
CA ILE A 163 -11.19 -25.02 -5.66
C ILE A 163 -12.65 -25.49 -5.80
N ASN A 164 -12.98 -26.13 -6.95
CA ASN A 164 -14.33 -26.65 -7.22
C ASN A 164 -14.51 -28.12 -6.82
N ASN A 165 -13.53 -28.75 -6.19
CA ASN A 165 -13.53 -30.18 -5.82
C ASN A 165 -13.80 -31.10 -7.04
N LYS A 166 -13.21 -30.79 -8.21
CA LYS A 166 -13.38 -31.51 -9.45
C LYS A 166 -12.12 -32.25 -9.89
N GLN A 167 -11.12 -32.38 -9.00
CA GLN A 167 -9.92 -33.16 -9.32
C GLN A 167 -10.30 -34.63 -9.52
N ALA A 168 -9.82 -35.24 -10.61
CA ALA A 168 -10.05 -36.64 -10.89
C ALA A 168 -9.38 -37.53 -9.84
N GLU A 169 -9.95 -38.73 -9.62
CA GLU A 169 -9.26 -39.77 -8.86
C GLU A 169 -8.09 -40.30 -9.68
N ILE A 170 -6.97 -40.64 -9.00
CA ILE A 170 -5.78 -41.14 -9.68
C ILE A 170 -5.95 -42.61 -9.96
N GLU A 171 -6.11 -42.94 -11.23
CA GLU A 171 -6.10 -44.32 -11.73
C GLU A 171 -4.74 -44.61 -12.40
N GLY A 172 -3.83 -45.23 -11.68
CA GLY A 172 -2.46 -45.47 -12.14
C GLY A 172 -1.51 -44.34 -11.71
N THR A 173 -0.89 -43.64 -12.67
CA THR A 173 0.01 -42.51 -12.41
C THR A 173 -0.72 -41.17 -12.50
N GLY A 174 -0.32 -40.18 -11.72
CA GLY A 174 -0.91 -38.85 -11.71
C GLY A 174 -0.60 -38.05 -10.48
N GLN A 175 -1.15 -36.84 -10.38
CA GLN A 175 -1.02 -36.02 -9.20
C GLN A 175 -2.36 -35.35 -8.84
N LYS A 176 -2.50 -35.01 -7.56
CA LYS A 176 -3.67 -34.31 -7.01
C LYS A 176 -3.19 -33.31 -5.97
N ILE A 177 -3.67 -32.08 -6.05
CA ILE A 177 -3.37 -31.03 -5.09
C ILE A 177 -4.17 -31.30 -3.81
N LEU A 178 -3.48 -31.33 -2.68
CA LEU A 178 -4.08 -31.52 -1.35
C LEU A 178 -4.36 -30.20 -0.66
N ASN A 179 -3.40 -29.25 -0.68
CA ASN A 179 -3.49 -27.95 -0.05
C ASN A 179 -2.79 -26.90 -0.90
N ILE A 180 -3.27 -25.66 -0.81
CA ILE A 180 -2.62 -24.45 -1.34
C ILE A 180 -2.64 -23.42 -0.22
N TYR A 181 -1.47 -22.88 0.16
CA TYR A 181 -1.36 -21.87 1.20
C TYR A 181 -0.11 -21.01 1.03
N PHE A 182 -0.07 -19.85 1.71
CA PHE A 182 1.12 -19.02 1.80
C PHE A 182 1.86 -19.30 3.10
N LYS A 183 3.18 -19.25 3.04
CA LYS A 183 4.06 -19.49 4.20
C LYS A 183 3.95 -18.36 5.22
N GLU A 184 3.68 -17.15 4.74
CA GLU A 184 3.48 -15.96 5.54
C GLU A 184 2.10 -15.97 6.20
N ASN A 185 2.02 -15.37 7.40
CA ASN A 185 0.76 -15.12 8.07
C ASN A 185 0.13 -13.86 7.50
N ILE A 186 -1.07 -13.96 6.95
CA ILE A 186 -1.80 -12.87 6.34
C ILE A 186 -2.99 -12.51 7.22
N SER A 187 -3.06 -11.25 7.67
CA SER A 187 -4.17 -10.71 8.45
C SER A 187 -4.83 -9.58 7.69
N ILE A 188 -6.14 -9.65 7.50
CA ILE A 188 -6.95 -8.63 6.83
C ILE A 188 -7.81 -7.95 7.89
N LYS A 189 -7.70 -6.62 8.00
CA LYS A 189 -8.43 -5.83 8.97
C LYS A 189 -9.07 -4.61 8.32
N GLU A 190 -10.36 -4.41 8.55
CA GLU A 190 -11.03 -3.16 8.20
C GLU A 190 -10.47 -2.01 9.06
N THR A 191 -10.09 -0.90 8.44
CA THR A 191 -9.46 0.24 9.11
C THR A 191 -9.73 1.54 8.36
N TYR A 192 -9.32 2.65 8.97
CA TYR A 192 -9.21 3.95 8.32
C TYR A 192 -7.78 4.06 7.75
N ILE A 193 -7.69 4.18 6.45
CA ILE A 193 -6.42 4.23 5.70
C ILE A 193 -6.08 5.69 5.44
N SER A 194 -4.82 6.08 5.69
CA SER A 194 -4.30 7.38 5.29
C SER A 194 -4.32 7.53 3.77
N THR A 195 -4.76 8.68 3.29
CA THR A 195 -4.75 9.00 1.84
C THR A 195 -3.36 9.35 1.32
N GLU A 196 -2.38 9.53 2.21
CA GLU A 196 -0.97 9.72 1.87
C GLU A 196 -0.23 8.38 1.68
N GLU A 197 -0.83 7.27 2.15
CA GLU A 197 -0.29 5.93 1.91
C GLU A 197 -0.76 5.39 0.56
N LYS A 198 0.03 4.48 -0.01
CA LYS A 198 -0.37 3.81 -1.24
C LYS A 198 -1.58 2.92 -0.99
N ILE A 199 -2.65 3.12 -1.77
CA ILE A 199 -3.88 2.34 -1.75
C ILE A 199 -4.04 1.68 -3.11
N TYR A 200 -4.07 0.36 -3.14
CA TYR A 200 -4.29 -0.38 -4.37
C TYR A 200 -5.79 -0.48 -4.66
N THR A 201 -6.19 0.00 -5.81
CA THR A 201 -7.57 -0.07 -6.32
C THR A 201 -7.69 -0.98 -7.55
N ASP A 202 -6.56 -1.37 -8.13
CA ASP A 202 -6.47 -2.17 -9.33
C ASP A 202 -5.82 -3.54 -9.04
N VAL A 203 -6.47 -4.62 -9.49
CA VAL A 203 -6.03 -6.01 -9.30
C VAL A 203 -4.72 -6.27 -10.02
N ASP A 204 -4.53 -5.70 -11.21
CA ASP A 204 -3.35 -5.95 -12.04
C ASP A 204 -2.12 -5.28 -11.41
N GLU A 205 -2.28 -4.04 -10.89
CA GLU A 205 -1.23 -3.33 -10.17
C GLU A 205 -0.81 -4.07 -8.90
N LEU A 206 -1.77 -4.53 -8.11
CA LEU A 206 -1.48 -5.29 -6.89
C LEU A 206 -0.83 -6.64 -7.20
N SER A 207 -1.28 -7.35 -8.25
CA SER A 207 -0.68 -8.61 -8.67
C SER A 207 0.77 -8.42 -9.11
N LYS A 208 1.07 -7.33 -9.84
CA LYS A 208 2.45 -6.95 -10.20
C LYS A 208 3.31 -6.72 -8.96
N PHE A 209 2.82 -5.97 -7.98
CA PHE A 209 3.54 -5.78 -6.72
C PHE A 209 3.82 -7.12 -6.03
N LEU A 210 2.82 -8.00 -5.94
CA LEU A 210 2.97 -9.30 -5.26
C LEU A 210 3.96 -10.23 -5.97
N LEU A 211 4.09 -10.16 -7.29
CA LEU A 211 5.02 -11.00 -8.07
C LEU A 211 6.42 -10.41 -8.25
N PHE A 212 6.56 -9.08 -8.32
CA PHE A 212 7.81 -8.43 -8.68
C PHE A 212 8.37 -7.52 -7.58
N GLY A 213 7.56 -7.17 -6.56
CA GLY A 213 7.93 -6.21 -5.50
C GLY A 213 7.77 -4.74 -5.92
N GLU A 214 8.02 -3.84 -4.96
CA GLU A 214 7.76 -2.40 -5.11
C GLU A 214 8.75 -1.70 -6.07
N ASN A 215 10.01 -2.16 -6.08
CA ASN A 215 11.09 -1.54 -6.85
C ASN A 215 11.57 -2.45 -7.99
N ALA A 216 10.68 -3.20 -8.60
CA ALA A 216 11.03 -4.07 -9.70
C ALA A 216 11.63 -3.26 -10.85
N LYS A 217 12.88 -3.58 -11.20
CA LYS A 217 13.46 -3.12 -12.45
C LYS A 217 13.01 -4.09 -13.52
N TYR A 218 12.12 -3.62 -14.37
CA TYR A 218 11.60 -4.43 -15.46
C TYR A 218 12.63 -4.50 -16.59
N GLU A 219 12.85 -5.72 -17.08
CA GLU A 219 13.48 -5.95 -18.36
C GLU A 219 12.39 -5.94 -19.43
N GLU A 220 12.65 -5.24 -20.53
CA GLU A 220 11.71 -5.07 -21.63
C GLU A 220 12.20 -5.76 -22.89
N TYR A 221 11.27 -6.28 -23.67
CA TYR A 221 11.51 -6.92 -24.95
C TYR A 221 10.63 -6.28 -26.00
N THR A 222 11.23 -5.94 -27.15
CA THR A 222 10.50 -5.42 -28.32
C THR A 222 9.99 -6.58 -29.16
N VAL A 223 8.69 -6.67 -29.32
CA VAL A 223 8.01 -7.71 -30.09
C VAL A 223 8.44 -7.71 -31.54
N LYS A 224 8.79 -8.88 -32.07
CA LYS A 224 9.21 -9.09 -33.45
C LYS A 224 8.14 -9.83 -34.26
N PRO A 225 8.19 -9.75 -35.63
CA PRO A 225 7.28 -10.48 -36.47
C PRO A 225 7.28 -12.00 -36.18
N GLY A 226 6.11 -12.55 -35.90
CA GLY A 226 5.93 -13.97 -35.62
C GLY A 226 6.03 -14.35 -34.13
N ASP A 227 6.30 -13.40 -33.25
CA ASP A 227 6.27 -13.63 -31.82
C ASP A 227 4.83 -13.87 -31.33
N THR A 228 4.74 -14.71 -30.32
CA THR A 228 3.51 -14.95 -29.54
C THR A 228 3.80 -14.78 -28.07
N ILE A 229 2.77 -14.56 -27.25
CA ILE A 229 2.91 -14.49 -25.80
C ILE A 229 3.63 -15.73 -25.27
N ALA A 230 3.22 -16.92 -25.70
CA ALA A 230 3.86 -18.17 -25.28
C ALA A 230 5.34 -18.25 -25.68
N SER A 231 5.68 -17.84 -26.93
CA SER A 231 7.07 -17.92 -27.40
C SER A 231 8.00 -16.93 -26.67
N ILE A 232 7.51 -15.72 -26.38
CA ILE A 232 8.29 -14.73 -25.63
C ILE A 232 8.44 -15.17 -24.16
N ALA A 233 7.38 -15.67 -23.54
CA ALA A 233 7.42 -16.15 -22.16
C ALA A 233 8.43 -17.30 -22.01
N ASP A 234 8.34 -18.34 -22.83
CA ASP A 234 9.25 -19.50 -22.81
C ASP A 234 10.71 -19.10 -23.04
N ALA A 235 10.97 -18.22 -24.02
CA ALA A 235 12.32 -17.73 -24.32
C ALA A 235 12.98 -16.95 -23.17
N ASN A 236 12.19 -16.43 -22.22
CA ASN A 236 12.64 -15.63 -21.07
C ASN A 236 12.39 -16.33 -19.72
N GLU A 237 12.22 -17.66 -19.74
CA GLU A 237 12.03 -18.46 -18.51
C GLU A 237 10.78 -18.10 -17.69
N LEU A 238 9.78 -17.47 -18.33
CA LEU A 238 8.47 -17.15 -17.75
C LEU A 238 7.43 -18.18 -18.21
N ASN A 239 6.44 -18.43 -17.37
CA ASN A 239 5.21 -19.03 -17.87
C ASN A 239 4.24 -17.96 -18.41
N VAL A 240 3.23 -18.39 -19.18
CA VAL A 240 2.25 -17.46 -19.77
C VAL A 240 1.53 -16.62 -18.74
N SER A 241 1.19 -17.18 -17.58
CA SER A 241 0.48 -16.45 -16.53
C SER A 241 1.35 -15.35 -15.91
N GLU A 242 2.64 -15.62 -15.69
CA GLU A 242 3.62 -14.62 -15.24
C GLU A 242 3.77 -13.49 -16.25
N PHE A 243 3.89 -13.83 -17.54
CA PHE A 243 3.92 -12.84 -18.61
C PHE A 243 2.67 -11.97 -18.63
N LEU A 244 1.47 -12.55 -18.51
CA LEU A 244 0.20 -11.82 -18.51
C LEU A 244 0.02 -10.92 -17.27
N VAL A 245 0.54 -11.31 -16.12
CA VAL A 245 0.54 -10.43 -14.94
C VAL A 245 1.50 -9.25 -15.15
N ALA A 246 2.68 -9.48 -15.71
CA ALA A 246 3.63 -8.41 -16.04
C ALA A 246 3.06 -7.44 -17.09
N ASN A 247 2.32 -7.96 -18.06
CA ASN A 247 1.79 -7.26 -19.23
C ASN A 247 0.27 -7.24 -19.23
N SER A 248 -0.35 -6.59 -18.27
CA SER A 248 -1.79 -6.61 -17.99
C SER A 248 -2.69 -6.05 -19.11
N GLN A 249 -2.10 -5.42 -20.12
CA GLN A 249 -2.79 -5.05 -21.37
C GLN A 249 -3.27 -6.27 -22.17
N TYR A 250 -2.61 -7.43 -22.03
CA TYR A 250 -3.03 -8.70 -22.60
C TYR A 250 -3.79 -9.51 -21.54
N LYS A 251 -4.85 -10.21 -21.96
CA LYS A 251 -5.76 -10.91 -21.02
C LYS A 251 -5.67 -12.43 -21.12
N ASN A 252 -5.19 -12.94 -22.25
CA ASN A 252 -5.01 -14.37 -22.47
C ASN A 252 -3.86 -14.63 -23.46
N GLU A 253 -3.38 -15.87 -23.52
CA GLU A 253 -2.22 -16.26 -24.33
C GLU A 253 -2.43 -16.11 -25.86
N ASN A 254 -3.69 -16.01 -26.29
CA ASN A 254 -4.03 -15.87 -27.70
C ASN A 254 -4.21 -14.42 -28.16
N ASP A 255 -4.01 -13.48 -27.25
CA ASP A 255 -4.04 -12.06 -27.59
C ASP A 255 -2.91 -11.74 -28.57
N LEU A 256 -3.23 -10.91 -29.57
CA LEU A 256 -2.27 -10.57 -30.61
C LEU A 256 -1.29 -9.51 -30.09
N LEU A 257 0.00 -9.78 -30.26
CA LEU A 257 1.07 -8.82 -30.04
C LEU A 257 1.27 -7.96 -31.29
N GLY A 258 1.43 -6.65 -31.10
CA GLY A 258 1.83 -5.74 -32.17
C GLY A 258 3.33 -5.80 -32.40
N GLU A 259 3.77 -5.85 -33.67
CA GLU A 259 5.19 -5.70 -33.98
C GLU A 259 5.69 -4.33 -33.48
N GLY A 260 6.76 -4.34 -32.68
CA GLY A 260 7.32 -3.14 -32.06
C GLY A 260 6.74 -2.79 -30.70
N ASP A 261 5.75 -3.54 -30.20
CA ASP A 261 5.28 -3.37 -28.83
C ASP A 261 6.41 -3.70 -27.84
N GLU A 262 6.46 -2.94 -26.75
CA GLU A 262 7.37 -3.24 -25.64
C GLU A 262 6.62 -4.05 -24.58
N VAL A 263 7.18 -5.20 -24.21
CA VAL A 263 6.62 -6.12 -23.22
C VAL A 263 7.64 -6.41 -22.13
N ILE A 264 7.14 -6.57 -20.90
CA ILE A 264 7.95 -6.86 -19.72
C ILE A 264 8.26 -8.37 -19.70
N ILE A 265 9.57 -8.70 -19.57
CA ILE A 265 10.08 -10.07 -19.52
C ILE A 265 10.87 -10.35 -18.22
N SER A 266 10.69 -9.51 -17.20
CA SER A 266 11.41 -9.65 -15.93
C SER A 266 11.03 -10.93 -15.20
N LEU A 267 12.04 -11.61 -14.64
CA LEU A 267 11.83 -12.73 -13.73
C LEU A 267 11.07 -12.29 -12.48
N ILE A 268 10.20 -13.13 -12.00
CA ILE A 268 9.42 -12.88 -10.79
C ILE A 268 10.30 -12.85 -9.54
N ASN A 269 9.92 -11.98 -8.60
CA ASN A 269 10.46 -11.94 -7.24
C ASN A 269 9.29 -11.89 -6.23
N PRO A 270 8.61 -13.01 -6.00
CA PRO A 270 7.36 -13.04 -5.27
C PRO A 270 7.51 -12.52 -3.84
N GLN A 271 6.59 -11.64 -3.44
CA GLN A 271 6.53 -11.10 -2.08
C GLN A 271 5.86 -12.06 -1.09
N LEU A 272 5.21 -13.09 -1.60
CA LEU A 272 4.59 -14.17 -0.84
C LEU A 272 5.13 -15.51 -1.30
N THR A 273 5.39 -16.42 -0.37
CA THR A 273 5.85 -17.78 -0.66
C THR A 273 4.65 -18.70 -0.78
N LEU A 274 4.25 -19.01 -2.02
CA LEU A 274 3.21 -19.98 -2.28
C LEU A 274 3.74 -21.40 -2.03
N VAL A 275 2.99 -22.18 -1.26
CA VAL A 275 3.24 -23.60 -1.02
C VAL A 275 2.01 -24.39 -1.42
N TYR A 276 2.21 -25.48 -2.11
CA TYR A 276 1.13 -26.43 -2.37
C TYR A 276 1.61 -27.88 -2.16
N ASP A 277 0.81 -28.62 -1.44
CA ASP A 277 1.05 -30.02 -1.19
C ASP A 277 0.39 -30.85 -2.28
N VAL A 278 1.13 -31.80 -2.86
CA VAL A 278 0.60 -32.70 -3.88
C VAL A 278 0.70 -34.15 -3.44
N TYR A 279 -0.34 -34.91 -3.71
CA TYR A 279 -0.28 -36.35 -3.71
C TYR A 279 0.03 -36.83 -5.12
N LYS A 280 1.16 -37.52 -5.30
CA LYS A 280 1.64 -38.00 -6.60
C LYS A 280 1.79 -39.52 -6.58
N VAL A 281 1.33 -40.15 -7.64
CA VAL A 281 1.58 -41.56 -7.91
C VAL A 281 2.38 -41.66 -9.20
N GLU A 282 3.54 -42.28 -9.13
CA GLU A 282 4.44 -42.45 -10.27
C GLU A 282 5.05 -43.84 -10.32
N ASP A 283 5.35 -44.33 -11.53
CA ASP A 283 6.07 -45.57 -11.73
C ASP A 283 7.55 -45.34 -11.49
N VAL A 284 8.11 -46.13 -10.56
CA VAL A 284 9.54 -46.07 -10.25
C VAL A 284 10.21 -47.33 -10.76
N THR A 285 11.20 -47.19 -11.65
CA THR A 285 12.04 -48.29 -12.06
C THR A 285 13.10 -48.60 -11.02
N ILE A 286 12.93 -49.71 -10.32
CA ILE A 286 13.94 -50.17 -9.35
C ILE A 286 15.00 -50.96 -10.10
N LYS A 287 16.22 -50.43 -10.15
CA LYS A 287 17.38 -51.22 -10.64
C LYS A 287 17.76 -52.26 -9.58
N TYR A 288 17.96 -53.47 -10.00
CA TYR A 288 18.44 -54.54 -9.14
C TYR A 288 19.65 -55.20 -9.77
N GLU A 289 20.57 -55.63 -8.92
CA GLU A 289 21.68 -56.49 -9.32
C GLU A 289 21.30 -57.92 -8.98
N THR A 290 21.64 -58.85 -9.90
CA THR A 290 21.44 -60.29 -9.68
C THR A 290 22.78 -60.90 -9.30
N GLU A 291 22.91 -61.38 -8.05
CA GLU A 291 24.04 -62.17 -7.64
C GLU A 291 23.68 -63.65 -7.79
N THR A 292 24.50 -64.37 -8.54
CA THR A 292 24.33 -65.81 -8.72
C THR A 292 25.34 -66.51 -7.82
N THR A 293 24.84 -67.21 -6.79
CA THR A 293 25.68 -68.00 -5.89
C THR A 293 25.52 -69.46 -6.29
N TYR A 294 26.60 -70.13 -6.58
CA TYR A 294 26.65 -71.55 -6.85
C TYR A 294 26.99 -72.29 -5.55
N ASP A 295 26.10 -73.16 -5.11
CA ASP A 295 26.37 -74.11 -4.06
C ASP A 295 26.75 -75.45 -4.71
N TYR A 296 28.03 -75.85 -4.53
CA TYR A 296 28.58 -77.01 -5.16
C TYR A 296 28.18 -78.35 -4.46
N ASP A 297 27.55 -78.20 -3.29
CA ASP A 297 27.07 -79.37 -2.53
C ASP A 297 25.59 -79.68 -2.76
N ILE A 298 24.87 -78.78 -3.41
CA ILE A 298 23.46 -78.96 -3.77
C ILE A 298 23.28 -78.62 -5.25
N ILE A 299 22.79 -79.57 -6.05
CA ILE A 299 22.55 -79.40 -7.51
C ILE A 299 21.45 -78.44 -7.87
N ASN A 300 21.22 -77.39 -7.05
CA ASN A 300 20.20 -76.35 -7.29
C ASN A 300 20.81 -74.95 -7.22
N MET A 301 20.63 -74.20 -8.33
CA MET A 301 21.03 -72.81 -8.43
C MET A 301 19.97 -71.93 -7.72
N ILE A 302 20.41 -71.21 -6.65
CA ILE A 302 19.55 -70.24 -5.98
C ILE A 302 19.85 -68.85 -6.56
N ILE A 303 18.88 -68.23 -7.20
CA ILE A 303 18.97 -66.85 -7.67
C ILE A 303 18.39 -65.94 -6.58
N ILE A 304 19.25 -65.16 -5.96
CA ILE A 304 18.82 -64.13 -4.99
C ILE A 304 18.71 -62.78 -5.75
N LYS A 305 17.49 -62.23 -5.81
CA LYS A 305 17.26 -60.88 -6.33
C LYS A 305 17.31 -59.90 -5.14
N LYS A 306 18.27 -58.98 -5.17
CA LYS A 306 18.39 -57.92 -4.17
C LYS A 306 17.98 -56.60 -4.84
N GLY A 307 16.85 -56.03 -4.44
CA GLY A 307 16.46 -54.70 -4.85
C GLY A 307 17.27 -53.64 -4.07
N VAL A 308 17.76 -52.61 -4.76
CA VAL A 308 18.34 -51.44 -4.13
C VAL A 308 17.29 -50.34 -4.25
N ILE A 309 16.85 -49.84 -3.08
CA ILE A 309 15.88 -48.73 -2.98
C ILE A 309 16.66 -47.42 -3.08
#